data_ae149f5ee324d16b123171be05b2006b
#
_entry.id   ae149f5ee324d16b123171be05b2006b
#
_cell.length_a   1.000
_cell.length_b   1.000
_cell.length_c   1.000
_cell.angle_alpha   90.00
_cell.angle_beta   90.00
_cell.angle_gamma   90.00
#
_symmetry.space_group_name_H-M   'P 1'
#
loop_
_entity.id
_entity.type
_entity.pdbx_description
1 polymer ?
#
loop_
_entity_poly.entity_id
_entity_poly.type
_entity_poly.pdbx_seq_one_letter_code
_entity_poly.pdbx_strand_id
1 'polypeptide(L)'
;MPVRRSQKSQFDYHSYRGRTTVTDWLKRIALVLAVLVVILVAVLFFGQGSISYTDEGLRIHWPFSQQSEPQTPDPGNVTVIEGDPAALPDSSQEGETTPPEEPQADASSILSVSLSSLLDGSAAQLAQEAGADGVVVTMKDDQGALGWQSQQALASALQEGVDSGTVNAALTAWNEGDVYTVARLSCFRDEALGSNMDYTLRTSSDYRWRDSGDLHWATPSNEAVRSYLIGLMTELAQMGFDEIVLDHFGYPTQTDGTLGNLGQSEDNYPAGALDGVITGFLAQAAQALEPYGTKLSLHASADVLTGTDGSAGLTPAVLNASVDRVWASGTRSDVLAALEGAGVDNAADRLVSLVDQLDPAAADAQAVWSE
;
A
#
# COMPACT_ATOMS: atom_id res chain seq x y z
N MET A 1 63.95 24.97 47.32
CA MET A 1 63.12 23.78 47.06
C MET A 1 62.54 23.92 45.66
N PRO A 2 62.90 23.06 44.71
CA PRO A 2 62.46 23.22 43.33
C PRO A 2 61.06 22.50 43.11
N VAL A 3 60.18 23.20 42.44
CA VAL A 3 58.83 22.74 42.04
C VAL A 3 58.99 21.83 40.82
N ARG A 4 58.51 20.58 40.95
CA ARG A 4 58.42 19.61 39.87
C ARG A 4 57.29 20.02 38.91
N ARG A 5 57.59 20.29 37.64
CA ARG A 5 56.65 20.40 36.54
C ARG A 5 56.21 18.98 36.13
N SER A 6 54.90 18.74 36.17
CA SER A 6 54.23 17.56 35.60
C SER A 6 54.19 17.69 34.08
N GLN A 7 54.78 16.71 33.38
CA GLN A 7 54.62 16.55 31.94
C GLN A 7 53.27 15.92 31.65
N LYS A 8 52.42 16.63 30.93
CA LYS A 8 51.22 16.06 30.29
C LYS A 8 51.67 15.31 29.05
N SER A 9 51.41 14.00 29.01
CA SER A 9 51.54 13.18 27.81
C SER A 9 50.42 13.54 26.85
N GLN A 10 50.79 14.06 25.70
CA GLN A 10 49.91 14.35 24.57
C GLN A 10 49.76 13.04 23.79
N PHE A 11 48.59 12.40 23.89
CA PHE A 11 48.24 11.29 23.01
C PHE A 11 47.67 11.88 21.73
N ASP A 12 48.42 11.87 20.66
CA ASP A 12 47.95 12.16 19.30
C ASP A 12 47.15 10.98 18.78
N TYR A 13 45.83 11.12 18.76
CA TYR A 13 44.93 10.23 18.03
C TYR A 13 44.92 10.63 16.54
N HIS A 14 45.78 9.98 15.75
CA HIS A 14 45.64 10.00 14.30
C HIS A 14 44.41 9.15 13.93
N SER A 15 43.29 9.79 13.66
CA SER A 15 42.15 9.15 13.01
C SER A 15 42.53 8.78 11.57
N TYR A 16 42.71 7.49 11.31
CA TYR A 16 42.81 6.94 9.96
C TYR A 16 41.42 7.04 9.31
N ARG A 17 41.11 8.15 8.66
CA ARG A 17 40.08 8.21 7.62
C ARG A 17 40.71 7.56 6.39
N GLY A 18 40.24 6.36 6.03
CA GLY A 18 40.62 5.66 4.81
C GLY A 18 40.36 6.54 3.58
N ARG A 19 41.42 7.11 3.00
CA ARG A 19 41.34 7.70 1.67
C ARG A 19 41.11 6.57 0.69
N THR A 20 39.92 6.53 0.08
CA THR A 20 39.65 5.68 -1.09
C THR A 20 40.68 6.07 -2.17
N THR A 21 41.58 5.18 -2.50
CA THR A 21 42.59 5.40 -3.54
C THR A 21 41.93 5.30 -4.91
N VAL A 22 42.46 5.99 -5.91
CA VAL A 22 42.00 5.90 -7.31
C VAL A 22 41.92 4.44 -7.77
N THR A 23 42.77 3.59 -7.23
CA THR A 23 42.78 2.13 -7.48
C THR A 23 41.51 1.41 -6.97
N ASP A 24 40.96 1.86 -5.85
CA ASP A 24 39.73 1.24 -5.32
C ASP A 24 38.51 1.69 -6.12
N TRP A 25 38.52 2.91 -6.63
CA TRP A 25 37.49 3.40 -7.55
C TRP A 25 37.54 2.66 -8.90
N LEU A 26 38.74 2.46 -9.45
CA LEU A 26 38.92 1.66 -10.68
C LEU A 26 38.48 0.21 -10.51
N LYS A 27 38.71 -0.42 -9.36
CA LYS A 27 38.20 -1.80 -9.08
C LYS A 27 36.70 -1.86 -9.07
N ARG A 28 36.02 -0.84 -8.51
CA ARG A 28 34.54 -0.77 -8.52
C ARG A 28 33.98 -0.59 -9.92
N ILE A 29 34.60 0.26 -10.75
CA ILE A 29 34.21 0.41 -12.18
C ILE A 29 34.43 -0.90 -12.94
N ALA A 30 35.56 -1.57 -12.75
CA ALA A 30 35.84 -2.83 -13.41
C ALA A 30 34.82 -3.91 -13.01
N LEU A 31 34.38 -3.94 -11.75
CA LEU A 31 33.36 -4.88 -11.26
C LEU A 31 31.99 -4.58 -11.90
N VAL A 32 31.58 -3.30 -11.98
CA VAL A 32 30.34 -2.90 -12.64
C VAL A 32 30.34 -3.26 -14.12
N LEU A 33 31.45 -3.01 -14.83
CA LEU A 33 31.60 -3.40 -16.23
C LEU A 33 31.53 -4.92 -16.43
N ALA A 34 32.15 -5.70 -15.54
CA ALA A 34 32.07 -7.16 -15.58
C ALA A 34 30.63 -7.66 -15.41
N VAL A 35 29.87 -7.08 -14.49
CA VAL A 35 28.44 -7.42 -14.28
C VAL A 35 27.62 -7.05 -15.51
N LEU A 36 27.83 -5.87 -16.11
CA LEU A 36 27.14 -5.46 -17.34
C LEU A 36 27.43 -6.42 -18.51
N VAL A 37 28.68 -6.90 -18.66
CA VAL A 37 29.01 -7.87 -19.68
C VAL A 37 28.30 -9.21 -19.45
N VAL A 38 28.21 -9.68 -18.19
CA VAL A 38 27.49 -10.90 -17.85
C VAL A 38 25.99 -10.77 -18.17
N ILE A 39 25.38 -9.64 -17.85
CA ILE A 39 23.96 -9.36 -18.18
C ILE A 39 23.76 -9.32 -19.69
N LEU A 40 24.66 -8.67 -20.44
CA LEU A 40 24.59 -8.61 -21.89
C LEU A 40 24.69 -10.01 -22.53
N VAL A 41 25.61 -10.84 -22.05
CA VAL A 41 25.74 -12.24 -22.50
C VAL A 41 24.50 -13.05 -22.16
N ALA A 42 23.93 -12.87 -20.96
CA ALA A 42 22.66 -13.53 -20.57
C ALA A 42 21.51 -13.11 -21.49
N VAL A 43 21.35 -11.82 -21.77
CA VAL A 43 20.32 -11.30 -22.70
C VAL A 43 20.52 -11.84 -24.11
N LEU A 44 21.75 -11.96 -24.61
CA LEU A 44 22.04 -12.54 -25.92
C LEU A 44 21.77 -14.05 -25.94
N PHE A 45 22.03 -14.78 -24.86
CA PHE A 45 21.85 -16.23 -24.81
C PHE A 45 20.38 -16.63 -24.63
N PHE A 46 19.63 -15.91 -23.78
CA PHE A 46 18.22 -16.18 -23.52
C PHE A 46 17.26 -15.43 -24.47
N GLY A 47 17.73 -14.36 -25.14
CA GLY A 47 16.95 -13.56 -26.08
C GLY A 47 16.91 -14.08 -27.51
N GLN A 48 17.66 -15.12 -27.86
CA GLN A 48 17.76 -15.63 -29.25
C GLN A 48 16.45 -16.23 -29.83
N GLY A 49 15.43 -16.46 -28.96
CA GLY A 49 14.10 -16.93 -29.38
C GLY A 49 13.03 -15.85 -29.46
N SER A 50 13.33 -14.63 -29.02
CA SER A 50 12.31 -13.58 -28.81
C SER A 50 12.34 -12.45 -29.85
N ILE A 51 13.22 -12.51 -30.83
CA ILE A 51 13.36 -11.48 -31.86
C ILE A 51 13.11 -12.12 -33.24
N SER A 52 12.03 -11.72 -33.91
CA SER A 52 11.77 -12.10 -35.31
C SER A 52 11.76 -10.86 -36.20
N TYR A 53 12.47 -10.99 -37.34
CA TYR A 53 12.44 -9.98 -38.41
C TYR A 53 11.35 -10.37 -39.42
N THR A 54 10.39 -9.50 -39.60
CA THR A 54 9.41 -9.61 -40.68
C THR A 54 9.54 -8.41 -41.61
N ASP A 55 9.00 -8.51 -42.84
CA ASP A 55 9.06 -7.43 -43.86
C ASP A 55 8.45 -6.10 -43.44
N GLU A 56 7.76 -6.07 -42.28
CA GLU A 56 7.14 -4.86 -41.70
C GLU A 56 7.94 -4.23 -40.52
N GLY A 57 9.10 -4.83 -40.13
CA GLY A 57 9.97 -4.31 -39.07
C GLY A 57 10.28 -5.28 -37.94
N LEU A 58 10.96 -4.78 -36.91
CA LEU A 58 11.41 -5.54 -35.75
C LEU A 58 10.25 -5.76 -34.78
N ARG A 59 9.87 -7.02 -34.51
CA ARG A 59 8.91 -7.39 -33.44
C ARG A 59 9.64 -8.10 -32.31
N ILE A 60 9.45 -7.58 -31.07
CA ILE A 60 9.98 -8.16 -29.83
C ILE A 60 8.84 -8.89 -29.13
N HIS A 61 8.96 -10.21 -28.98
CA HIS A 61 8.03 -11.01 -28.20
C HIS A 61 8.52 -11.14 -26.75
N TRP A 62 7.77 -10.60 -25.78
CA TRP A 62 8.02 -10.81 -24.37
C TRP A 62 7.52 -12.19 -23.94
N PRO A 63 8.30 -13.00 -23.20
CA PRO A 63 7.94 -14.38 -22.86
C PRO A 63 6.74 -14.52 -21.89
N PHE A 64 6.15 -13.42 -21.44
CA PHE A 64 5.03 -13.44 -20.50
C PHE A 64 3.71 -12.85 -21.07
N SER A 65 3.63 -12.52 -22.34
CA SER A 65 2.37 -12.10 -22.97
C SER A 65 1.67 -13.29 -23.61
N GLN A 66 0.80 -13.97 -22.88
CA GLN A 66 -0.20 -14.86 -23.49
C GLN A 66 -1.33 -14.01 -24.05
N GLN A 67 -1.18 -13.55 -25.28
CA GLN A 67 -2.31 -13.05 -26.06
C GLN A 67 -2.77 -14.17 -26.98
N SER A 68 -3.97 -14.69 -26.69
CA SER A 68 -4.70 -15.59 -27.59
C SER A 68 -5.07 -14.80 -28.84
N GLU A 69 -4.41 -15.08 -29.96
CA GLU A 69 -4.86 -14.56 -31.26
C GLU A 69 -6.20 -15.21 -31.65
N PRO A 70 -7.17 -14.43 -32.12
CA PRO A 70 -8.38 -14.99 -32.71
C PRO A 70 -8.00 -15.66 -34.05
N GLN A 71 -8.14 -16.97 -34.13
CA GLN A 71 -8.03 -17.71 -35.37
C GLN A 71 -9.16 -17.33 -36.32
N THR A 72 -8.83 -16.67 -37.41
CA THR A 72 -9.69 -16.54 -38.57
C THR A 72 -9.81 -17.91 -39.24
N PRO A 73 -11.05 -18.42 -39.52
CA PRO A 73 -11.19 -19.70 -40.23
C PRO A 73 -10.79 -19.55 -41.69
N ASP A 74 -9.93 -20.46 -42.16
CA ASP A 74 -9.57 -20.62 -43.54
C ASP A 74 -10.78 -21.14 -44.38
N PRO A 75 -11.20 -20.47 -45.48
CA PRO A 75 -12.31 -20.92 -46.29
C PRO A 75 -11.86 -21.91 -47.36
N GLY A 76 -11.68 -23.17 -46.96
CA GLY A 76 -11.27 -24.18 -47.95
C GLY A 76 -11.21 -25.63 -47.43
N ASN A 77 -12.32 -26.19 -47.05
CA ASN A 77 -12.66 -27.59 -47.34
C ASN A 77 -14.02 -27.95 -46.72
N VAL A 78 -15.11 -27.75 -47.47
CA VAL A 78 -16.44 -28.27 -47.11
C VAL A 78 -16.55 -29.65 -47.68
N THR A 79 -16.41 -30.67 -46.84
CA THR A 79 -16.84 -32.06 -47.21
C THR A 79 -18.24 -32.22 -46.58
N VAL A 80 -19.25 -32.23 -47.44
CA VAL A 80 -20.62 -32.60 -47.10
C VAL A 80 -20.69 -34.09 -46.90
N ILE A 81 -20.99 -34.55 -45.68
CA ILE A 81 -21.40 -35.93 -45.39
C ILE A 81 -22.87 -35.88 -45.03
N GLU A 82 -23.75 -36.35 -45.98
CA GLU A 82 -25.12 -36.73 -45.66
C GLU A 82 -25.11 -37.99 -44.80
N GLY A 83 -25.75 -37.95 -43.67
CA GLY A 83 -25.94 -39.10 -42.75
C GLY A 83 -27.09 -38.84 -41.80
N ASP A 84 -28.10 -39.61 -41.97
CA ASP A 84 -29.31 -40.02 -41.31
C ASP A 84 -29.59 -39.46 -39.86
N PRO A 85 -30.82 -38.98 -39.57
CA PRO A 85 -31.17 -38.46 -38.27
C PRO A 85 -31.75 -39.55 -37.36
N ALA A 86 -30.90 -40.26 -36.62
CA ALA A 86 -31.36 -41.09 -35.50
C ALA A 86 -30.20 -41.40 -34.52
N ALA A 87 -30.23 -40.75 -33.39
CA ALA A 87 -29.67 -41.09 -32.09
C ALA A 87 -28.90 -39.90 -31.47
N LEU A 88 -29.59 -39.10 -30.71
CA LEU A 88 -29.03 -38.26 -29.68
C LEU A 88 -28.72 -39.10 -28.45
N PRO A 89 -27.51 -39.19 -27.95
CA PRO A 89 -27.30 -39.55 -26.55
C PRO A 89 -27.49 -38.29 -25.71
N ASP A 90 -28.44 -38.37 -24.80
CA ASP A 90 -28.62 -37.50 -23.65
C ASP A 90 -27.32 -37.53 -22.82
N SER A 91 -26.59 -36.42 -22.80
CA SER A 91 -25.54 -36.17 -21.85
C SER A 91 -25.77 -34.78 -21.22
N SER A 92 -26.76 -34.77 -20.32
CA SER A 92 -26.87 -33.80 -19.25
C SER A 92 -25.65 -33.98 -18.31
N GLN A 93 -24.49 -33.45 -18.69
CA GLN A 93 -23.51 -33.01 -17.73
C GLN A 93 -23.79 -31.54 -17.49
N GLU A 94 -24.63 -31.27 -16.51
CA GLU A 94 -24.67 -30.01 -15.80
C GLU A 94 -23.26 -29.82 -15.23
N GLY A 95 -22.47 -28.98 -15.88
CA GLY A 95 -21.31 -28.36 -15.26
C GLY A 95 -21.84 -27.58 -14.09
N GLU A 96 -21.51 -28.03 -12.90
CA GLU A 96 -21.73 -27.31 -11.65
C GLU A 96 -20.92 -26.01 -11.76
N THR A 97 -21.57 -24.96 -12.29
CA THR A 97 -21.10 -23.59 -12.13
C THR A 97 -21.32 -23.28 -10.66
N THR A 98 -20.22 -23.30 -9.90
CA THR A 98 -20.20 -22.69 -8.56
C THR A 98 -20.79 -21.29 -8.72
N PRO A 99 -21.87 -20.95 -7.96
CA PRO A 99 -22.42 -19.60 -7.98
C PRO A 99 -21.27 -18.63 -7.67
N PRO A 100 -21.25 -17.42 -8.24
CA PRO A 100 -20.31 -16.39 -7.80
C PRO A 100 -20.50 -16.26 -6.28
N GLU A 101 -19.40 -16.37 -5.53
CA GLU A 101 -19.41 -16.15 -4.09
C GLU A 101 -20.03 -14.77 -3.85
N GLU A 102 -21.12 -14.70 -3.08
CA GLU A 102 -21.75 -13.43 -2.74
C GLU A 102 -20.71 -12.61 -1.99
N PRO A 103 -20.56 -11.30 -2.30
CA PRO A 103 -19.60 -10.45 -1.59
C PRO A 103 -19.85 -10.56 -0.08
N GLN A 104 -18.81 -10.81 0.69
CA GLN A 104 -18.91 -10.86 2.15
C GLN A 104 -19.52 -9.55 2.65
N ALA A 105 -20.50 -9.64 3.54
CA ALA A 105 -21.13 -8.45 4.12
C ALA A 105 -20.10 -7.66 4.94
N ASP A 106 -20.21 -6.34 4.91
CA ASP A 106 -19.31 -5.46 5.69
C ASP A 106 -19.40 -5.77 7.17
N ALA A 107 -18.25 -5.86 7.82
CA ALA A 107 -18.20 -6.00 9.26
C ALA A 107 -18.76 -4.75 9.95
N SER A 108 -19.58 -4.98 10.98
CA SER A 108 -20.20 -3.95 11.81
C SER A 108 -19.47 -3.73 13.12
N SER A 109 -18.69 -4.70 13.59
CA SER A 109 -17.97 -4.67 14.85
C SER A 109 -16.54 -5.17 14.66
N ILE A 110 -15.56 -4.27 14.64
CA ILE A 110 -14.18 -4.57 14.27
C ILE A 110 -13.26 -4.41 15.47
N LEU A 111 -12.49 -5.46 15.78
CA LEU A 111 -11.54 -5.47 16.89
C LEU A 111 -10.11 -5.26 16.37
N SER A 112 -9.35 -4.34 16.99
CA SER A 112 -7.91 -4.25 16.74
C SER A 112 -7.18 -5.45 17.35
N VAL A 113 -6.38 -6.14 16.52
CA VAL A 113 -5.56 -7.27 16.93
C VAL A 113 -4.11 -7.08 16.52
N SER A 114 -3.19 -7.76 17.22
CA SER A 114 -1.80 -7.77 16.81
C SER A 114 -1.56 -8.72 15.63
N LEU A 115 -0.56 -8.43 14.81
CA LEU A 115 -0.14 -9.35 13.76
C LEU A 115 0.22 -10.73 14.30
N SER A 116 0.85 -10.81 15.49
CA SER A 116 1.18 -12.08 16.12
C SER A 116 -0.06 -12.91 16.45
N SER A 117 -1.14 -12.27 16.93
CA SER A 117 -2.40 -12.96 17.22
C SER A 117 -3.08 -13.50 15.95
N LEU A 118 -2.89 -12.80 14.84
CA LEU A 118 -3.39 -13.25 13.54
C LEU A 118 -2.59 -14.46 13.04
N LEU A 119 -1.27 -14.42 13.17
CA LEU A 119 -0.37 -15.48 12.70
C LEU A 119 -0.44 -16.77 13.57
N ASP A 120 -0.72 -16.67 14.88
CA ASP A 120 -0.87 -17.83 15.76
C ASP A 120 -2.32 -18.35 15.85
N GLY A 121 -3.26 -17.67 15.16
CA GLY A 121 -4.68 -18.05 15.09
C GLY A 121 -5.52 -17.61 16.29
N SER A 122 -4.95 -16.93 17.30
CA SER A 122 -5.70 -16.47 18.49
C SER A 122 -6.64 -15.30 18.18
N ALA A 123 -6.44 -14.58 17.07
CA ALA A 123 -7.28 -13.44 16.68
C ALA A 123 -8.76 -13.81 16.52
N ALA A 124 -9.07 -15.01 16.00
CA ALA A 124 -10.45 -15.47 15.88
C ALA A 124 -11.16 -15.64 17.24
N GLN A 125 -10.44 -16.17 18.23
CA GLN A 125 -10.95 -16.28 19.60
C GLN A 125 -11.14 -14.91 20.24
N LEU A 126 -10.19 -13.98 20.04
CA LEU A 126 -10.27 -12.61 20.56
C LEU A 126 -11.48 -11.88 19.97
N ALA A 127 -11.71 -11.99 18.66
CA ALA A 127 -12.87 -11.43 17.98
C ALA A 127 -14.18 -11.99 18.55
N GLN A 128 -14.28 -13.32 18.70
CA GLN A 128 -15.43 -13.98 19.26
C GLN A 128 -15.72 -13.53 20.71
N GLU A 129 -14.68 -13.44 21.56
CA GLU A 129 -14.81 -12.99 22.96
C GLU A 129 -15.25 -11.53 23.05
N ALA A 130 -14.84 -10.67 22.10
CA ALA A 130 -15.25 -9.29 22.02
C ALA A 130 -16.62 -9.08 21.34
N GLY A 131 -17.20 -10.10 20.74
CA GLY A 131 -18.41 -10.00 19.92
C GLY A 131 -18.16 -9.25 18.60
N ALA A 132 -16.95 -9.31 18.07
CA ALA A 132 -16.57 -8.71 16.81
C ALA A 132 -16.81 -9.69 15.64
N ASP A 133 -17.25 -9.16 14.51
CA ASP A 133 -17.41 -9.87 13.23
C ASP A 133 -16.22 -9.61 12.27
N GLY A 134 -15.34 -8.66 12.61
CA GLY A 134 -14.12 -8.39 11.89
C GLY A 134 -12.93 -8.03 12.80
N VAL A 135 -11.74 -8.05 12.21
CA VAL A 135 -10.49 -7.64 12.87
C VAL A 135 -9.74 -6.62 12.03
N VAL A 136 -9.09 -5.67 12.68
CA VAL A 136 -8.14 -4.76 12.04
C VAL A 136 -6.73 -5.01 12.57
N VAL A 137 -5.78 -5.11 11.66
CA VAL A 137 -4.37 -5.34 11.97
C VAL A 137 -3.50 -4.29 11.28
N THR A 138 -2.51 -3.74 12.01
CA THR A 138 -1.54 -2.81 11.43
C THR A 138 -0.56 -3.57 10.56
N MET A 139 -0.66 -3.37 9.25
CA MET A 139 0.21 -3.98 8.25
C MET A 139 1.38 -3.08 7.86
N LYS A 140 1.21 -1.75 7.94
CA LYS A 140 2.30 -0.78 7.82
C LYS A 140 2.16 0.27 8.92
N ASP A 141 3.19 0.45 9.72
CA ASP A 141 3.23 1.42 10.80
C ASP A 141 3.88 2.76 10.38
N ASP A 142 3.92 3.73 11.31
CA ASP A 142 4.51 5.06 11.12
C ASP A 142 6.04 5.05 11.03
N GLN A 143 6.69 3.97 11.45
CA GLN A 143 8.13 3.77 11.27
C GLN A 143 8.48 3.27 9.85
N GLY A 144 7.46 2.89 9.07
CA GLY A 144 7.62 2.28 7.75
C GLY A 144 7.82 0.76 7.81
N ALA A 145 7.67 0.13 9.00
CA ALA A 145 7.76 -1.31 9.13
C ALA A 145 6.52 -2.00 8.53
N LEU A 146 6.75 -3.08 7.79
CA LEU A 146 5.70 -3.87 7.14
C LEU A 146 5.49 -5.19 7.88
N GLY A 147 4.22 -5.59 8.04
CA GLY A 147 3.81 -6.85 8.66
C GLY A 147 3.91 -8.07 7.73
N TRP A 148 4.37 -7.89 6.49
CA TRP A 148 4.55 -8.95 5.50
C TRP A 148 5.79 -8.71 4.65
N GLN A 149 6.16 -9.70 3.82
CA GLN A 149 7.20 -9.48 2.83
C GLN A 149 6.63 -8.91 1.54
N SER A 150 6.88 -7.63 1.32
CA SER A 150 6.52 -6.92 0.10
C SER A 150 7.55 -7.18 -1.01
N GLN A 151 7.06 -7.21 -2.26
CA GLN A 151 7.87 -7.27 -3.47
C GLN A 151 8.17 -5.87 -4.04
N GLN A 152 7.67 -4.80 -3.39
CA GLN A 152 7.90 -3.44 -3.83
C GLN A 152 9.39 -3.06 -3.68
N ALA A 153 9.96 -2.43 -4.71
CA ALA A 153 11.38 -2.09 -4.72
C ALA A 153 11.81 -1.19 -3.54
N LEU A 154 10.96 -0.24 -3.14
CA LEU A 154 11.24 0.62 -1.99
C LEU A 154 11.16 -0.17 -0.67
N ALA A 155 10.24 -1.14 -0.55
CA ALA A 155 10.16 -2.01 0.61
C ALA A 155 11.42 -2.85 0.78
N SER A 156 11.94 -3.43 -0.29
CA SER A 156 13.17 -4.24 -0.26
C SER A 156 14.38 -3.47 0.22
N ALA A 157 14.44 -2.16 -0.06
CA ALA A 157 15.50 -1.28 0.41
C ALA A 157 15.38 -0.91 1.89
N LEU A 158 14.18 -1.01 2.48
CA LEU A 158 13.86 -0.60 3.85
C LEU A 158 13.70 -1.78 4.81
N GLN A 159 13.44 -2.97 4.28
CA GLN A 159 13.22 -4.20 5.05
C GLN A 159 14.51 -5.02 5.15
N GLU A 160 15.33 -4.78 6.18
CA GLU A 160 16.41 -5.69 6.55
C GLU A 160 15.89 -6.74 7.55
N GLY A 161 15.90 -8.02 7.17
CA GLY A 161 15.74 -9.16 8.09
C GLY A 161 14.33 -9.68 8.35
N VAL A 162 13.32 -9.33 7.57
CA VAL A 162 11.98 -9.96 7.67
C VAL A 162 12.02 -11.33 7.01
N ASP A 163 11.85 -12.39 7.80
CA ASP A 163 11.73 -13.77 7.29
C ASP A 163 10.33 -13.99 6.70
N SER A 164 10.30 -14.17 5.46
CA SER A 164 9.32 -13.70 4.53
C SER A 164 8.31 -14.71 4.01
N GLY A 165 8.73 -15.91 3.76
CA GLY A 165 7.93 -16.87 2.98
C GLY A 165 6.73 -17.42 3.74
N THR A 166 6.84 -17.52 5.06
CA THR A 166 5.81 -18.11 5.93
C THR A 166 4.72 -17.11 6.32
N VAL A 167 5.06 -15.83 6.48
CA VAL A 167 4.10 -14.79 6.90
C VAL A 167 3.04 -14.54 5.82
N ASN A 168 3.45 -14.34 4.57
CA ASN A 168 2.51 -14.08 3.49
C ASN A 168 1.52 -15.25 3.29
N ALA A 169 2.03 -16.49 3.33
CA ALA A 169 1.18 -17.68 3.22
C ALA A 169 0.20 -17.82 4.41
N ALA A 170 0.65 -17.47 5.62
CA ALA A 170 -0.22 -17.49 6.81
C ALA A 170 -1.31 -16.41 6.74
N LEU A 171 -0.99 -15.20 6.24
CA LEU A 171 -1.96 -14.14 6.02
C LEU A 171 -3.02 -14.54 4.97
N THR A 172 -2.58 -15.10 3.83
CA THR A 172 -3.51 -15.60 2.81
C THR A 172 -4.42 -16.68 3.37
N ALA A 173 -3.87 -17.66 4.09
CA ALA A 173 -4.67 -18.73 4.70
C ALA A 173 -5.65 -18.21 5.78
N TRP A 174 -5.28 -17.15 6.51
CA TRP A 174 -6.19 -16.50 7.45
C TRP A 174 -7.36 -15.82 6.72
N ASN A 175 -7.06 -15.09 5.66
CA ASN A 175 -8.07 -14.33 4.89
C ASN A 175 -8.99 -15.24 4.04
N GLU A 176 -8.68 -16.53 3.90
CA GLU A 176 -9.62 -17.54 3.36
C GLU A 176 -10.71 -17.94 4.36
N GLY A 177 -10.65 -17.45 5.59
CA GLY A 177 -11.62 -17.73 6.66
C GLY A 177 -12.84 -16.78 6.63
N ASP A 178 -13.80 -17.03 7.56
CA ASP A 178 -15.08 -16.29 7.62
C ASP A 178 -14.98 -14.93 8.37
N VAL A 179 -13.84 -14.59 8.94
CA VAL A 179 -13.65 -13.34 9.71
C VAL A 179 -13.28 -12.22 8.77
N TYR A 180 -14.05 -11.14 8.75
CA TYR A 180 -13.73 -9.94 7.96
C TYR A 180 -12.40 -9.32 8.39
N THR A 181 -11.50 -9.09 7.45
CA THR A 181 -10.14 -8.63 7.73
C THR A 181 -9.84 -7.27 7.15
N VAL A 182 -9.36 -6.37 8.02
CA VAL A 182 -9.00 -5.01 7.67
C VAL A 182 -7.50 -4.81 7.85
N ALA A 183 -6.82 -4.36 6.80
CA ALA A 183 -5.42 -3.95 6.87
C ALA A 183 -5.32 -2.45 7.13
N ARG A 184 -4.66 -2.03 8.23
CA ARG A 184 -4.30 -0.64 8.47
C ARG A 184 -2.94 -0.32 7.84
N LEU A 185 -2.87 0.77 7.05
CA LEU A 185 -1.64 1.30 6.49
C LEU A 185 -1.46 2.77 6.87
N SER A 186 -0.38 3.11 7.59
CA SER A 186 0.11 4.48 7.66
C SER A 186 0.78 4.84 6.35
N CYS A 187 0.25 5.84 5.64
CA CYS A 187 0.69 6.16 4.28
C CYS A 187 1.94 7.07 4.28
N PHE A 188 1.73 8.37 4.42
CA PHE A 188 2.81 9.35 4.24
C PHE A 188 3.54 9.71 5.53
N ARG A 189 2.98 9.43 6.70
CA ARG A 189 3.72 9.42 7.96
C ARG A 189 4.56 8.16 7.99
N ASP A 190 5.83 8.30 7.61
CA ASP A 190 6.73 7.16 7.38
C ASP A 190 8.16 7.59 7.67
N GLU A 191 8.68 7.20 8.82
CA GLU A 191 10.04 7.56 9.26
C GLU A 191 11.10 7.01 8.31
N ALA A 192 10.92 5.80 7.79
CA ALA A 192 11.90 5.17 6.93
C ALA A 192 12.03 5.88 5.58
N LEU A 193 10.90 6.16 4.90
CA LEU A 193 10.90 6.94 3.65
C LEU A 193 11.23 8.40 3.89
N GLY A 194 10.63 9.01 4.91
CA GLY A 194 10.83 10.41 5.27
C GLY A 194 12.24 10.73 5.75
N SER A 195 13.03 9.73 6.16
CA SER A 195 14.46 9.90 6.44
C SER A 195 15.32 10.04 5.18
N ASN A 196 14.81 9.69 3.99
CA ASN A 196 15.50 9.84 2.72
C ASN A 196 15.14 11.18 2.05
N MET A 197 16.14 11.99 1.68
CA MET A 197 15.95 13.30 1.05
C MET A 197 15.22 13.23 -0.29
N ASP A 198 15.22 12.08 -0.97
CA ASP A 198 14.54 11.89 -2.25
C ASP A 198 13.02 11.76 -2.11
N TYR A 199 12.54 11.39 -0.91
CA TYR A 199 11.12 11.10 -0.65
C TYR A 199 10.51 11.99 0.42
N THR A 200 11.32 12.67 1.22
CA THR A 200 10.89 13.41 2.40
C THR A 200 10.09 14.66 2.06
N LEU A 201 9.12 14.95 2.92
CA LEU A 201 8.52 16.29 3.00
C LEU A 201 9.54 17.26 3.59
N ARG A 202 9.75 18.43 2.94
CA ARG A 202 10.83 19.37 3.27
C ARG A 202 10.32 20.70 3.78
N THR A 203 11.11 21.29 4.66
CA THR A 203 10.92 22.67 5.10
C THR A 203 11.35 23.66 4.02
N SER A 204 10.99 24.95 4.17
CA SER A 204 11.43 26.05 3.30
C SER A 204 12.95 26.28 3.29
N SER A 205 13.67 25.71 4.26
CA SER A 205 15.14 25.71 4.34
C SER A 205 15.76 24.41 3.86
N ASP A 206 14.98 23.57 3.16
CA ASP A 206 15.39 22.29 2.57
C ASP A 206 15.89 21.25 3.60
N TYR A 207 15.36 21.32 4.84
CA TYR A 207 15.53 20.26 5.83
C TYR A 207 14.32 19.32 5.80
N ARG A 208 14.52 18.07 6.21
CA ARG A 208 13.42 17.12 6.40
C ARG A 208 12.44 17.67 7.44
N TRP A 209 11.18 17.74 7.07
CA TRP A 209 10.14 18.16 8.00
C TRP A 209 9.83 17.04 9.00
N ARG A 210 9.56 17.43 10.26
CA ARG A 210 9.15 16.51 11.32
C ARG A 210 7.84 16.99 11.93
N ASP A 211 7.00 16.02 12.27
CA ASP A 211 5.78 16.27 13.00
C ASP A 211 6.03 16.51 14.50
N SER A 212 4.93 16.72 15.26
CA SER A 212 4.97 16.89 16.70
C SER A 212 5.42 15.65 17.47
N GLY A 213 5.33 14.47 16.86
CA GLY A 213 5.82 13.18 17.36
C GLY A 213 7.28 12.89 16.99
N ASP A 214 7.99 13.85 16.39
CA ASP A 214 9.39 13.76 15.95
C ASP A 214 9.62 12.74 14.82
N LEU A 215 8.57 12.42 14.04
CA LEU A 215 8.66 11.55 12.86
C LEU A 215 8.75 12.36 11.57
N HIS A 216 9.49 11.82 10.61
CA HIS A 216 9.51 12.36 9.26
C HIS A 216 8.30 11.87 8.45
N TRP A 217 7.99 12.63 7.42
CA TRP A 217 6.94 12.32 6.47
C TRP A 217 7.51 12.21 5.06
N ALA A 218 7.02 11.24 4.31
CA ALA A 218 7.20 11.22 2.86
C ALA A 218 6.24 12.23 2.21
N THR A 219 6.68 12.89 1.12
CA THR A 219 5.79 13.84 0.45
C THR A 219 4.79 13.13 -0.47
N PRO A 220 3.48 13.43 -0.34
CA PRO A 220 2.48 12.96 -1.29
C PRO A 220 2.71 13.42 -2.74
N SER A 221 3.46 14.51 -2.95
CA SER A 221 3.82 14.99 -4.29
C SER A 221 4.74 14.03 -5.04
N ASN A 222 5.46 13.13 -4.36
CA ASN A 222 6.37 12.19 -4.99
C ASN A 222 5.63 11.00 -5.61
N GLU A 223 5.70 10.85 -6.94
CA GLU A 223 5.03 9.77 -7.66
C GLU A 223 5.54 8.37 -7.26
N ALA A 224 6.84 8.22 -7.00
CA ALA A 224 7.41 6.92 -6.59
C ALA A 224 6.88 6.49 -5.22
N VAL A 225 6.65 7.43 -4.28
CA VAL A 225 6.02 7.17 -2.98
C VAL A 225 4.58 6.72 -3.16
N ARG A 226 3.78 7.44 -3.98
CA ARG A 226 2.39 7.04 -4.25
C ARG A 226 2.30 5.67 -4.90
N SER A 227 3.13 5.42 -5.92
CA SER A 227 3.18 4.11 -6.61
C SER A 227 3.58 2.97 -5.66
N TYR A 228 4.52 3.23 -4.75
CA TYR A 228 4.91 2.28 -3.70
C TYR A 228 3.73 1.94 -2.79
N LEU A 229 3.02 2.95 -2.26
CA LEU A 229 1.86 2.74 -1.38
C LEU A 229 0.74 1.97 -2.09
N ILE A 230 0.42 2.32 -3.35
CA ILE A 230 -0.57 1.59 -4.16
C ILE A 230 -0.13 0.13 -4.38
N GLY A 231 1.16 -0.10 -4.64
CA GLY A 231 1.71 -1.45 -4.74
C GLY A 231 1.55 -2.26 -3.46
N LEU A 232 1.78 -1.65 -2.28
CA LEU A 232 1.55 -2.28 -0.98
C LEU A 232 0.06 -2.66 -0.78
N MET A 233 -0.86 -1.75 -1.09
CA MET A 233 -2.31 -2.01 -1.04
C MET A 233 -2.70 -3.17 -1.96
N THR A 234 -2.17 -3.19 -3.18
CA THR A 234 -2.43 -4.26 -4.15
C THR A 234 -1.94 -5.63 -3.63
N GLU A 235 -0.77 -5.69 -2.99
CA GLU A 235 -0.27 -6.93 -2.39
C GLU A 235 -1.18 -7.45 -1.27
N LEU A 236 -1.70 -6.56 -0.41
CA LEU A 236 -2.64 -6.93 0.64
C LEU A 236 -3.98 -7.41 0.08
N ALA A 237 -4.50 -6.73 -0.94
CA ALA A 237 -5.69 -7.17 -1.66
C ALA A 237 -5.52 -8.56 -2.31
N GLN A 238 -4.33 -8.83 -2.88
CA GLN A 238 -3.98 -10.16 -3.43
C GLN A 238 -3.91 -11.25 -2.35
N MET A 239 -3.58 -10.89 -1.11
CA MET A 239 -3.61 -11.81 0.03
C MET A 239 -5.02 -11.99 0.64
N GLY A 240 -6.06 -11.34 0.06
CA GLY A 240 -7.45 -11.55 0.43
C GLY A 240 -7.96 -10.66 1.55
N PHE A 241 -7.32 -9.55 1.87
CA PHE A 241 -7.89 -8.58 2.81
C PHE A 241 -9.17 -7.97 2.24
N ASP A 242 -10.24 -7.92 3.06
CA ASP A 242 -11.55 -7.39 2.67
C ASP A 242 -11.56 -5.87 2.56
N GLU A 243 -10.80 -5.20 3.41
CA GLU A 243 -10.74 -3.74 3.51
C GLU A 243 -9.32 -3.27 3.80
N ILE A 244 -8.94 -2.15 3.22
CA ILE A 244 -7.70 -1.44 3.53
C ILE A 244 -8.06 -0.06 4.06
N VAL A 245 -7.72 0.22 5.32
CA VAL A 245 -7.91 1.53 5.93
C VAL A 245 -6.60 2.30 5.91
N LEU A 246 -6.62 3.47 5.25
CA LEU A 246 -5.48 4.35 5.14
C LEU A 246 -5.47 5.36 6.27
N ASP A 247 -4.38 5.37 7.01
CA ASP A 247 -4.06 6.39 8.00
C ASP A 247 -3.00 7.34 7.41
N HIS A 248 -2.97 8.62 7.83
CA HIS A 248 -2.04 9.62 7.29
C HIS A 248 -1.94 9.61 5.75
N PHE A 249 -3.08 9.49 5.08
CA PHE A 249 -3.21 9.29 3.63
C PHE A 249 -2.95 10.55 2.79
N GLY A 250 -2.77 11.69 3.43
CA GLY A 250 -2.59 13.00 2.79
C GLY A 250 -1.38 13.76 3.30
N TYR A 251 -1.38 15.05 3.06
CA TYR A 251 -0.40 15.94 3.67
C TYR A 251 -0.69 16.11 5.17
N PRO A 252 0.33 16.49 5.97
CA PRO A 252 0.13 16.68 7.40
C PRO A 252 -0.87 17.81 7.68
N THR A 253 -1.61 17.67 8.78
CA THR A 253 -2.57 18.64 9.28
C THR A 253 -1.96 19.53 10.35
N GLN A 254 -2.71 20.54 10.80
CA GLN A 254 -2.28 21.41 11.91
C GLN A 254 -2.08 20.63 13.23
N THR A 255 -2.76 19.50 13.39
CA THR A 255 -2.60 18.62 14.56
C THR A 255 -1.28 17.84 14.51
N ASP A 256 -0.79 17.55 13.31
CA ASP A 256 0.48 16.84 13.13
C ASP A 256 1.69 17.73 13.41
N GLY A 257 1.57 19.05 13.16
CA GLY A 257 2.71 19.94 13.42
C GLY A 257 2.59 21.33 12.81
N THR A 258 3.73 22.02 12.72
CA THR A 258 3.80 23.39 12.19
C THR A 258 3.92 23.38 10.67
N LEU A 259 2.82 23.63 9.96
CA LEU A 259 2.77 23.64 8.50
C LEU A 259 3.40 24.89 7.88
N GLY A 260 3.48 26.01 8.61
CA GLY A 260 3.98 27.30 8.10
C GLY A 260 5.46 27.29 7.71
N ASN A 261 6.22 26.27 8.10
CA ASN A 261 7.62 26.10 7.73
C ASN A 261 7.84 25.14 6.54
N LEU A 262 6.77 24.58 5.96
CA LEU A 262 6.87 23.71 4.80
C LEU A 262 7.34 24.48 3.55
N GLY A 263 8.21 23.85 2.79
CA GLY A 263 8.72 24.36 1.52
C GLY A 263 7.65 24.28 0.43
N GLN A 264 7.23 25.44 -0.08
CA GLN A 264 6.17 25.56 -1.08
C GLN A 264 6.73 25.26 -2.48
N SER A 265 6.45 24.07 -3.02
CA SER A 265 6.80 23.68 -4.39
C SER A 265 5.91 22.53 -4.87
N GLU A 266 5.82 22.32 -6.18
CA GLU A 266 5.02 21.26 -6.79
C GLU A 266 5.48 19.85 -6.38
N ASP A 267 6.79 19.67 -6.20
CA ASP A 267 7.42 18.40 -5.84
C ASP A 267 7.48 18.15 -4.32
N ASN A 268 6.99 19.06 -3.50
CA ASN A 268 7.06 18.97 -2.05
C ASN A 268 5.71 19.22 -1.37
N TYR A 269 5.29 20.49 -1.27
CA TYR A 269 4.02 20.92 -0.67
C TYR A 269 3.36 21.98 -1.56
N PRO A 270 2.53 21.60 -2.54
CA PRO A 270 1.88 22.52 -3.47
C PRO A 270 0.64 23.15 -2.83
N ALA A 271 0.79 24.14 -1.97
CA ALA A 271 -0.28 24.73 -1.14
C ALA A 271 -1.57 25.13 -1.87
N GLY A 272 -1.53 25.31 -3.20
CA GLY A 272 -2.71 25.62 -4.02
C GLY A 272 -3.31 24.44 -4.76
N ALA A 273 -2.77 23.21 -4.59
CA ALA A 273 -3.13 22.02 -5.36
C ALA A 273 -3.01 20.71 -4.55
N LEU A 274 -3.09 20.78 -3.23
CA LEU A 274 -3.02 19.60 -2.37
C LEU A 274 -4.11 18.58 -2.72
N ASP A 275 -5.32 19.07 -2.95
CA ASP A 275 -6.50 18.30 -3.32
C ASP A 275 -6.32 17.54 -4.65
N GLY A 276 -5.66 18.16 -5.63
CA GLY A 276 -5.37 17.50 -6.90
C GLY A 276 -4.44 16.29 -6.76
N VAL A 277 -3.41 16.39 -5.89
CA VAL A 277 -2.47 15.29 -5.61
C VAL A 277 -3.19 14.13 -4.91
N ILE A 278 -3.96 14.44 -3.87
CA ILE A 278 -4.65 13.41 -3.06
C ILE A 278 -5.81 12.79 -3.85
N THR A 279 -6.54 13.57 -4.64
CA THR A 279 -7.55 13.04 -5.59
C THR A 279 -6.93 12.00 -6.52
N GLY A 280 -5.79 12.33 -7.14
CA GLY A 280 -5.10 11.42 -8.04
C GLY A 280 -4.61 10.16 -7.34
N PHE A 281 -4.09 10.27 -6.12
CA PHE A 281 -3.63 9.13 -5.33
C PHE A 281 -4.79 8.18 -4.95
N LEU A 282 -5.87 8.71 -4.36
CA LEU A 282 -7.01 7.90 -3.93
C LEU A 282 -7.77 7.26 -5.10
N ALA A 283 -7.91 7.98 -6.22
CA ALA A 283 -8.52 7.40 -7.42
C ALA A 283 -7.71 6.24 -7.99
N GLN A 284 -6.37 6.35 -8.03
CA GLN A 284 -5.49 5.26 -8.46
C GLN A 284 -5.50 4.09 -7.46
N ALA A 285 -5.56 4.36 -6.16
CA ALA A 285 -5.69 3.32 -5.14
C ALA A 285 -7.01 2.56 -5.30
N ALA A 286 -8.15 3.25 -5.41
CA ALA A 286 -9.45 2.63 -5.63
C ALA A 286 -9.47 1.77 -6.91
N GLN A 287 -8.93 2.29 -8.02
CA GLN A 287 -8.82 1.54 -9.26
C GLN A 287 -7.95 0.28 -9.14
N ALA A 288 -6.87 0.34 -8.35
CA ALA A 288 -5.98 -0.80 -8.13
C ALA A 288 -6.62 -1.90 -7.27
N LEU A 289 -7.56 -1.55 -6.39
CA LEU A 289 -8.25 -2.48 -5.50
C LEU A 289 -9.52 -3.09 -6.15
N GLU A 290 -10.12 -2.41 -7.13
CA GLU A 290 -11.36 -2.84 -7.81
C GLU A 290 -11.34 -4.32 -8.27
N PRO A 291 -10.25 -4.85 -8.91
CA PRO A 291 -10.23 -6.24 -9.37
C PRO A 291 -10.32 -7.29 -8.27
N TYR A 292 -10.03 -6.91 -7.03
CA TYR A 292 -10.00 -7.80 -5.86
C TYR A 292 -11.27 -7.68 -5.02
N GLY A 293 -12.11 -6.67 -5.27
CA GLY A 293 -13.27 -6.37 -4.43
C GLY A 293 -12.90 -5.83 -3.05
N THR A 294 -11.63 -5.53 -2.80
CA THR A 294 -11.14 -4.98 -1.53
C THR A 294 -11.57 -3.53 -1.37
N LYS A 295 -12.15 -3.18 -0.23
CA LYS A 295 -12.63 -1.82 0.06
C LYS A 295 -11.49 -0.88 0.41
N LEU A 296 -11.62 0.36 -0.04
CA LEU A 296 -10.73 1.45 0.33
C LEU A 296 -11.39 2.35 1.37
N SER A 297 -10.79 2.44 2.54
CA SER A 297 -11.29 3.24 3.65
C SER A 297 -10.25 4.25 4.13
N LEU A 298 -10.71 5.34 4.74
CA LEU A 298 -9.84 6.38 5.31
C LEU A 298 -10.11 6.54 6.80
N HIS A 299 -9.03 6.65 7.58
CA HIS A 299 -9.08 7.11 8.96
C HIS A 299 -8.64 8.57 9.04
N ALA A 300 -9.49 9.44 9.58
CA ALA A 300 -9.16 10.84 9.85
C ALA A 300 -10.16 11.49 10.83
N SER A 301 -9.82 12.69 11.29
CA SER A 301 -10.75 13.53 12.06
C SER A 301 -11.94 13.98 11.19
N ALA A 302 -13.08 14.30 11.82
CA ALA A 302 -14.24 14.83 11.12
C ALA A 302 -13.90 16.10 10.32
N ASP A 303 -13.03 16.97 10.84
CA ASP A 303 -12.62 18.20 10.16
C ASP A 303 -11.89 17.93 8.84
N VAL A 304 -11.03 16.90 8.79
CA VAL A 304 -10.37 16.45 7.56
C VAL A 304 -11.37 15.82 6.61
N LEU A 305 -12.22 14.90 7.09
CA LEU A 305 -13.20 14.18 6.26
C LEU A 305 -14.24 15.14 5.63
N THR A 306 -14.57 16.23 6.29
CA THR A 306 -15.51 17.25 5.76
C THR A 306 -14.83 18.31 4.91
N GLY A 307 -13.50 18.33 4.85
CA GLY A 307 -12.73 19.37 4.18
C GLY A 307 -12.70 20.71 4.95
N THR A 308 -13.17 20.75 6.20
CA THR A 308 -13.03 21.91 7.09
C THR A 308 -11.56 22.18 7.37
N ASP A 309 -10.77 21.14 7.63
CA ASP A 309 -9.32 21.17 7.55
C ASP A 309 -8.86 20.65 6.19
N GLY A 310 -8.63 21.55 5.25
CA GLY A 310 -8.18 21.21 3.89
C GLY A 310 -6.68 20.91 3.78
N SER A 311 -5.91 20.95 4.88
CA SER A 311 -4.45 20.81 4.85
C SER A 311 -4.00 19.41 4.43
N ALA A 312 -4.81 18.37 4.70
CA ALA A 312 -4.56 17.00 4.21
C ALA A 312 -4.75 16.84 2.70
N GLY A 313 -5.42 17.77 2.03
CA GLY A 313 -5.75 17.69 0.59
C GLY A 313 -6.98 16.85 0.27
N LEU A 314 -7.76 16.42 1.27
CA LEU A 314 -9.00 15.68 1.06
C LEU A 314 -10.18 16.63 0.79
N THR A 315 -11.10 16.19 -0.07
CA THR A 315 -12.37 16.86 -0.31
C THR A 315 -13.54 15.87 -0.23
N PRO A 316 -14.77 16.31 0.15
CA PRO A 316 -15.93 15.42 0.15
C PRO A 316 -16.24 14.80 -1.21
N ALA A 317 -15.92 15.48 -2.30
CA ALA A 317 -16.09 14.96 -3.65
C ALA A 317 -15.21 13.72 -3.90
N VAL A 318 -13.98 13.71 -3.41
CA VAL A 318 -13.06 12.57 -3.51
C VAL A 318 -13.50 11.41 -2.62
N LEU A 319 -14.00 11.72 -1.41
CA LEU A 319 -14.63 10.70 -0.56
C LEU A 319 -15.75 9.99 -1.30
N ASN A 320 -16.64 10.73 -1.94
CA ASN A 320 -17.78 10.15 -2.65
C ASN A 320 -17.36 9.33 -3.89
N ALA A 321 -16.26 9.71 -4.54
CA ALA A 321 -15.82 9.09 -5.78
C ALA A 321 -14.93 7.86 -5.61
N SER A 322 -14.17 7.77 -4.50
CA SER A 322 -13.05 6.82 -4.42
C SER A 322 -12.93 6.07 -3.10
N VAL A 323 -13.77 6.36 -2.10
CA VAL A 323 -13.64 5.79 -0.75
C VAL A 323 -14.92 5.06 -0.38
N ASP A 324 -14.82 3.86 0.16
CA ASP A 324 -15.98 3.06 0.56
C ASP A 324 -16.45 3.39 1.97
N ARG A 325 -15.54 3.44 2.95
CA ARG A 325 -15.87 3.71 4.37
C ARG A 325 -14.96 4.78 4.95
N VAL A 326 -15.45 5.45 5.99
CA VAL A 326 -14.69 6.46 6.76
C VAL A 326 -14.67 6.07 8.23
N TRP A 327 -13.50 6.08 8.82
CA TRP A 327 -13.25 5.72 10.22
C TRP A 327 -12.93 6.98 10.99
N ALA A 328 -13.74 7.31 11.99
CA ALA A 328 -13.57 8.55 12.73
C ALA A 328 -13.88 8.41 14.21
N SER A 329 -13.13 9.15 15.03
CA SER A 329 -13.38 9.34 16.47
C SER A 329 -14.40 10.44 16.69
N GLY A 330 -15.12 10.36 17.81
CA GLY A 330 -16.08 11.38 18.24
C GLY A 330 -17.48 10.80 18.45
N THR A 331 -18.41 11.64 18.88
CA THR A 331 -19.81 11.25 19.03
C THR A 331 -20.40 10.99 17.65
N ARG A 332 -20.91 9.78 17.40
CA ARG A 332 -21.41 9.38 16.07
C ARG A 332 -22.39 10.39 15.46
N SER A 333 -23.35 10.91 16.25
CA SER A 333 -24.31 11.90 15.77
C SER A 333 -23.66 13.19 15.28
N ASP A 334 -22.59 13.64 15.94
CA ASP A 334 -21.90 14.87 15.58
C ASP A 334 -21.06 14.66 14.30
N VAL A 335 -20.38 13.52 14.20
CA VAL A 335 -19.61 13.15 13.01
C VAL A 335 -20.53 12.99 11.80
N LEU A 336 -21.67 12.27 11.95
CA LEU A 336 -22.66 12.14 10.88
C LEU A 336 -23.19 13.48 10.41
N ALA A 337 -23.62 14.35 11.35
CA ALA A 337 -24.13 15.67 10.99
C ALA A 337 -23.09 16.51 10.24
N ALA A 338 -21.80 16.38 10.59
CA ALA A 338 -20.71 17.03 9.90
C ALA A 338 -20.51 16.47 8.47
N LEU A 339 -20.48 15.16 8.31
CA LEU A 339 -20.32 14.50 7.01
C LEU A 339 -21.48 14.79 6.05
N GLU A 340 -22.72 14.69 6.54
CA GLU A 340 -23.93 15.03 5.77
C GLU A 340 -23.94 16.51 5.38
N GLY A 341 -23.59 17.39 6.33
CA GLY A 341 -23.48 18.82 6.09
C GLY A 341 -22.41 19.20 5.05
N ALA A 342 -21.37 18.40 4.92
CA ALA A 342 -20.32 18.54 3.90
C ALA A 342 -20.69 17.91 2.55
N GLY A 343 -21.80 17.18 2.45
CA GLY A 343 -22.25 16.52 1.22
C GLY A 343 -21.59 15.15 0.97
N VAL A 344 -21.22 14.43 2.04
CA VAL A 344 -20.78 13.05 1.93
C VAL A 344 -22.01 12.16 1.75
N ASP A 345 -22.03 11.43 0.64
CA ASP A 345 -23.15 10.56 0.28
C ASP A 345 -23.20 9.32 1.18
N ASN A 346 -24.39 8.89 1.60
CA ASN A 346 -24.61 7.69 2.42
C ASN A 346 -23.73 7.65 3.69
N ALA A 347 -23.51 8.81 4.33
CA ALA A 347 -22.59 8.95 5.46
C ALA A 347 -22.88 7.96 6.59
N ALA A 348 -24.15 7.66 6.87
CA ALA A 348 -24.55 6.74 7.94
C ALA A 348 -24.07 5.29 7.68
N ASP A 349 -24.15 4.81 6.44
CA ASP A 349 -23.73 3.46 6.06
C ASP A 349 -22.22 3.33 5.94
N ARG A 350 -21.54 4.44 5.67
CA ARG A 350 -20.08 4.50 5.46
C ARG A 350 -19.27 4.76 6.72
N LEU A 351 -19.88 5.35 7.76
CA LEU A 351 -19.17 5.72 8.99
C LEU A 351 -18.93 4.51 9.90
N VAL A 352 -17.66 4.21 10.14
CA VAL A 352 -17.18 3.34 11.22
C VAL A 352 -16.78 4.23 12.39
N SER A 353 -17.51 4.16 13.49
CA SER A 353 -17.21 4.96 14.70
C SER A 353 -16.09 4.31 15.49
N LEU A 354 -15.04 5.06 15.80
CA LEU A 354 -13.99 4.59 16.68
C LEU A 354 -14.44 4.69 18.14
N VAL A 355 -14.33 3.57 18.85
CA VAL A 355 -14.78 3.43 20.25
C VAL A 355 -13.68 2.78 21.09
N ASP A 356 -13.71 3.03 22.40
CA ASP A 356 -12.77 2.39 23.34
C ASP A 356 -13.09 0.91 23.57
N GLN A 357 -14.39 0.53 23.43
CA GLN A 357 -14.88 -0.82 23.59
C GLN A 357 -16.10 -1.04 22.69
N LEU A 358 -16.16 -2.22 22.06
CA LEU A 358 -17.31 -2.61 21.24
C LEU A 358 -18.57 -2.73 22.08
N ASP A 359 -19.68 -2.24 21.56
CA ASP A 359 -21.02 -2.48 22.08
C ASP A 359 -21.73 -3.54 21.22
N PRO A 360 -21.90 -4.78 21.70
CA PRO A 360 -22.54 -5.85 20.92
C PRO A 360 -24.01 -5.56 20.55
N ALA A 361 -24.63 -4.55 21.16
CA ALA A 361 -26.00 -4.15 20.88
C ALA A 361 -26.08 -3.00 19.83
N ALA A 362 -24.94 -2.43 19.44
CA ALA A 362 -24.91 -1.39 18.43
C ALA A 362 -25.33 -1.94 17.07
N ALA A 363 -26.23 -1.22 16.39
CA ALA A 363 -26.64 -1.53 15.03
C ALA A 363 -25.70 -0.91 13.98
N ASP A 364 -24.95 0.09 14.40
CA ASP A 364 -24.06 0.87 13.53
C ASP A 364 -22.63 0.33 13.56
N ALA A 365 -21.89 0.55 12.47
CA ALA A 365 -20.50 0.12 12.38
C ALA A 365 -19.60 0.84 13.40
N GLN A 366 -18.82 0.05 14.13
CA GLN A 366 -17.90 0.49 15.15
C GLN A 366 -16.58 -0.29 15.10
N ALA A 367 -15.51 0.32 15.54
CA ALA A 367 -14.22 -0.34 15.64
C ALA A 367 -13.45 0.10 16.90
N VAL A 368 -12.75 -0.85 17.51
CA VAL A 368 -11.69 -0.54 18.46
C VAL A 368 -10.41 -0.33 17.67
N TRP A 369 -9.80 0.83 17.87
CA TRP A 369 -8.58 1.23 17.21
C TRP A 369 -7.44 1.31 18.23
N SER A 370 -6.32 0.63 17.97
CA SER A 370 -5.11 0.79 18.78
C SER A 370 -4.01 1.40 17.93
N GLU A 371 -3.44 2.51 18.40
CA GLU A 371 -2.28 3.14 17.78
C GLU A 371 -1.00 2.34 18.02
#